data_65b28e944203fea6d73f5ebf49077700
#
_entry.id   65b28e944203fea6d73f5ebf49077700
#
_cell.length_a   1.000
_cell.length_b   1.000
_cell.length_c   1.000
_cell.angle_alpha   90.00
_cell.angle_beta   90.00
_cell.angle_gamma   90.00
#
_symmetry.space_group_name_H-M   'P 1'
#
loop_
_entity.id
_entity.type
_entity.pdbx_description
1 polymer ?
#
loop_
_entity_poly.entity_id
_entity_poly.type
_entity_poly.pdbx_seq_one_letter_code
_entity_poly.pdbx_strand_id
1 'polypeptide(L)'
;ILSLFAEKKIIELRIPGGKPGAPGSDAIVAFCASLAEDTLAIVTLPRLDRTGQNSAWFKALTGRGVLINVYPVERAKLPEWIAARLARQKQKADRDTLAFLADSVEGNLLAAYQEIRKLALLLPEGQLPFEAVRDAVLNVARYDAVKLMEAVLGGDRPRLLRMLEGLRAEGEAPPRLVWVMSEEIRAIARVQAGLGAGRRAEDLFRENR
;
A
#
# COMPACT_ATOMS: atom_id res chain seq x y z
N ILE A 1 -3.52 -33.71 -0.26
CA ILE A 1 -4.99 -33.73 -0.35
C ILE A 1 -5.33 -34.09 -1.78
N LEU A 2 -5.84 -35.30 -1.99
CA LEU A 2 -6.36 -35.74 -3.30
C LEU A 2 -7.75 -35.12 -3.46
N SER A 3 -7.95 -34.31 -4.50
CA SER A 3 -9.27 -33.84 -4.89
C SER A 3 -9.89 -34.91 -5.80
N LEU A 4 -11.05 -35.42 -5.43
CA LEU A 4 -11.77 -36.42 -6.22
C LEU A 4 -12.53 -35.84 -7.43
N PHE A 5 -12.67 -34.48 -7.49
CA PHE A 5 -13.55 -33.82 -8.45
C PHE A 5 -12.94 -32.59 -9.17
N ALA A 6 -11.68 -32.25 -8.91
CA ALA A 6 -11.04 -31.08 -9.53
C ALA A 6 -9.82 -31.52 -10.36
N GLU A 7 -9.82 -31.14 -11.63
CA GLU A 7 -8.69 -31.32 -12.54
C GLU A 7 -7.52 -30.38 -12.23
N LYS A 8 -7.78 -29.24 -11.58
CA LYS A 8 -6.78 -28.23 -11.19
C LYS A 8 -6.96 -27.81 -9.75
N LYS A 9 -5.86 -27.49 -9.07
CA LYS A 9 -5.85 -27.06 -7.66
C LYS A 9 -5.19 -25.70 -7.51
N ILE A 10 -5.72 -24.89 -6.58
CA ILE A 10 -5.09 -23.66 -6.14
C ILE A 10 -4.74 -23.82 -4.66
N ILE A 11 -3.47 -23.60 -4.32
CA ILE A 11 -2.97 -23.60 -2.95
C ILE A 11 -2.56 -22.17 -2.62
N GLU A 12 -3.16 -21.59 -1.58
CA GLU A 12 -2.74 -20.30 -1.05
C GLU A 12 -1.89 -20.50 0.19
N LEU A 13 -0.64 -20.00 0.15
CA LEU A 13 0.29 -20.00 1.26
C LEU A 13 0.57 -18.56 1.68
N ARG A 14 0.30 -18.23 2.94
CA ARG A 14 0.59 -16.91 3.51
C ARG A 14 1.71 -16.99 4.53
N ILE A 15 2.75 -16.16 4.36
CA ILE A 15 3.90 -16.08 5.27
C ILE A 15 3.96 -14.64 5.84
N PRO A 16 3.07 -14.26 6.77
CA PRO A 16 2.90 -12.87 7.19
C PRO A 16 4.16 -12.25 7.81
N GLY A 17 5.00 -13.05 8.46
CA GLY A 17 6.26 -12.58 9.05
C GLY A 17 7.44 -12.57 8.08
N GLY A 18 7.32 -13.14 6.88
CA GLY A 18 8.43 -13.29 5.92
C GLY A 18 9.58 -14.18 6.43
N LYS A 19 9.40 -14.86 7.56
CA LYS A 19 10.42 -15.70 8.21
C LYS A 19 9.80 -17.04 8.63
N PRO A 20 9.81 -18.06 7.75
CA PRO A 20 9.16 -19.34 8.03
C PRO A 20 9.90 -20.20 9.09
N GLY A 21 11.10 -19.77 9.52
CA GLY A 21 11.98 -20.58 10.38
C GLY A 21 12.66 -21.71 9.57
N ALA A 22 13.53 -22.47 10.24
CA ALA A 22 14.26 -23.57 9.57
C ALA A 22 13.31 -24.68 9.09
N PRO A 23 12.38 -25.23 9.92
CA PRO A 23 11.47 -26.27 9.45
C PRO A 23 10.54 -25.78 8.31
N GLY A 24 10.07 -24.52 8.39
CA GLY A 24 9.24 -23.93 7.34
C GLY A 24 10.00 -23.70 6.04
N SER A 25 11.28 -23.31 6.12
CA SER A 25 12.16 -23.17 4.95
C SER A 25 12.32 -24.50 4.21
N ASP A 26 12.62 -25.58 4.96
CA ASP A 26 12.80 -26.92 4.39
C ASP A 26 11.48 -27.44 3.77
N ALA A 27 10.36 -27.21 4.45
CA ALA A 27 9.04 -27.56 3.94
C ALA A 27 8.68 -26.83 2.64
N ILE A 28 9.01 -25.54 2.52
CA ILE A 28 8.78 -24.75 1.30
C ILE A 28 9.65 -25.26 0.15
N VAL A 29 10.93 -25.57 0.41
CA VAL A 29 11.83 -26.12 -0.61
C VAL A 29 11.30 -27.48 -1.10
N ALA A 30 10.91 -28.37 -0.19
CA ALA A 30 10.30 -29.65 -0.55
C ALA A 30 8.99 -29.50 -1.31
N PHE A 31 8.13 -28.57 -0.89
CA PHE A 31 6.89 -28.24 -1.58
C PHE A 31 7.15 -27.79 -3.02
N CYS A 32 8.08 -26.87 -3.23
CA CYS A 32 8.47 -26.41 -4.57
C CYS A 32 8.97 -27.57 -5.45
N ALA A 33 9.73 -28.51 -4.88
CA ALA A 33 10.24 -29.65 -5.61
C ALA A 33 9.14 -30.63 -6.04
N SER A 34 8.08 -30.79 -5.22
CA SER A 34 7.01 -31.76 -5.41
C SER A 34 5.72 -31.18 -6.00
N LEU A 35 5.72 -29.90 -6.38
CA LEU A 35 4.52 -29.24 -6.92
C LEU A 35 4.12 -29.86 -8.26
N ALA A 36 2.90 -30.38 -8.32
CA ALA A 36 2.35 -31.01 -9.52
C ALA A 36 1.93 -29.98 -10.58
N GLU A 37 1.92 -30.37 -11.85
CA GLU A 37 1.59 -29.49 -12.97
C GLU A 37 0.13 -28.98 -12.93
N ASP A 38 -0.77 -29.73 -12.32
CA ASP A 38 -2.18 -29.37 -12.14
C ASP A 38 -2.42 -28.39 -10.97
N THR A 39 -1.36 -27.97 -10.28
CA THR A 39 -1.47 -27.19 -9.05
C THR A 39 -0.83 -25.81 -9.22
N LEU A 40 -1.63 -24.75 -9.01
CA LEU A 40 -1.17 -23.38 -8.89
C LEU A 40 -0.98 -23.03 -7.41
N ALA A 41 0.24 -22.62 -7.04
CA ALA A 41 0.51 -22.10 -5.70
C ALA A 41 0.61 -20.57 -5.74
N ILE A 42 -0.19 -19.88 -4.91
CA ILE A 42 -0.14 -18.44 -4.69
C ILE A 42 0.51 -18.21 -3.32
N VAL A 43 1.71 -17.65 -3.32
CA VAL A 43 2.46 -17.40 -2.08
C VAL A 43 2.48 -15.90 -1.80
N THR A 44 1.91 -15.49 -0.66
CA THR A 44 1.87 -14.11 -0.22
C THR A 44 2.81 -13.91 0.96
N LEU A 45 3.70 -12.94 0.85
CA LEU A 45 4.68 -12.60 1.88
C LEU A 45 4.97 -11.10 1.88
N PRO A 46 5.43 -10.53 3.01
CA PRO A 46 5.84 -9.14 3.07
C PRO A 46 7.15 -8.92 2.28
N ARG A 47 7.50 -7.65 2.10
CA ARG A 47 8.80 -7.30 1.53
C ARG A 47 9.92 -7.89 2.38
N LEU A 48 10.77 -8.69 1.75
CA LEU A 48 11.94 -9.27 2.38
C LEU A 48 13.15 -8.34 2.28
N ASP A 49 13.97 -8.36 3.31
CA ASP A 49 15.30 -7.78 3.29
C ASP A 49 16.24 -8.59 2.36
N ARG A 50 17.45 -8.11 2.18
CA ARG A 50 18.45 -8.75 1.31
C ARG A 50 18.81 -10.17 1.77
N THR A 51 18.82 -10.41 3.08
CA THR A 51 19.07 -11.71 3.67
C THR A 51 17.94 -12.70 3.36
N GLY A 52 16.69 -12.27 3.57
CA GLY A 52 15.51 -13.06 3.24
C GLY A 52 15.42 -13.42 1.76
N GLN A 53 15.75 -12.47 0.86
CA GLN A 53 15.77 -12.71 -0.58
C GLN A 53 16.88 -13.70 -1.01
N ASN A 54 17.95 -13.82 -0.24
CA ASN A 54 19.01 -14.78 -0.48
C ASN A 54 18.80 -16.16 0.14
N SER A 55 17.72 -16.35 0.89
CA SER A 55 17.42 -17.62 1.55
C SER A 55 17.08 -18.73 0.54
N ALA A 56 17.31 -19.99 0.94
CA ALA A 56 17.05 -21.16 0.09
C ALA A 56 15.57 -21.27 -0.30
N TRP A 57 14.66 -21.07 0.66
CA TRP A 57 13.22 -21.16 0.41
C TRP A 57 12.72 -20.11 -0.56
N PHE A 58 13.20 -18.86 -0.47
CA PHE A 58 12.80 -17.80 -1.38
C PHE A 58 13.33 -18.05 -2.80
N LYS A 59 14.58 -18.52 -2.91
CA LYS A 59 15.15 -18.92 -4.21
C LYS A 59 14.41 -20.11 -4.82
N ALA A 60 13.96 -21.08 -4.04
CA ALA A 60 13.14 -22.19 -4.51
C ALA A 60 11.80 -21.70 -5.10
N LEU A 61 11.11 -20.78 -4.40
CA LEU A 61 9.88 -20.15 -4.90
C LEU A 61 10.10 -19.38 -6.21
N THR A 62 11.10 -18.51 -6.25
CA THR A 62 11.35 -17.66 -7.42
C THR A 62 11.96 -18.41 -8.60
N GLY A 63 12.64 -19.51 -8.34
CA GLY A 63 13.19 -20.38 -9.39
C GLY A 63 12.13 -21.21 -10.13
N ARG A 64 10.99 -21.50 -9.52
CA ARG A 64 9.87 -22.23 -10.14
C ARG A 64 8.66 -21.38 -10.48
N GLY A 65 8.59 -20.16 -9.96
CA GLY A 65 7.42 -19.30 -10.08
C GLY A 65 7.72 -17.92 -10.62
N VAL A 66 6.68 -17.11 -10.73
CA VAL A 66 6.75 -15.70 -11.11
C VAL A 66 6.71 -14.85 -9.86
N LEU A 67 7.72 -14.02 -9.64
CA LEU A 67 7.74 -13.05 -8.55
C LEU A 67 7.02 -11.77 -8.97
N ILE A 68 5.93 -11.45 -8.28
CA ILE A 68 5.19 -10.20 -8.48
C ILE A 68 5.47 -9.28 -7.29
N ASN A 69 6.19 -8.18 -7.54
CA ASN A 69 6.39 -7.16 -6.53
C ASN A 69 5.24 -6.17 -6.53
N VAL A 70 4.54 -6.05 -5.40
CA VAL A 70 3.44 -5.11 -5.22
C VAL A 70 3.92 -3.97 -4.32
N TYR A 71 4.04 -2.77 -4.89
CA TYR A 71 4.45 -1.57 -4.17
C TYR A 71 3.24 -0.68 -3.88
N PRO A 72 3.20 -0.02 -2.72
CA PRO A 72 2.21 1.02 -2.46
C PRO A 72 2.29 2.12 -3.52
N VAL A 73 1.15 2.63 -3.93
CA VAL A 73 1.10 3.83 -4.77
C VAL A 73 1.19 5.05 -3.86
N GLU A 74 2.27 5.81 -4.01
CA GLU A 74 2.46 7.05 -3.29
C GLU A 74 1.42 8.10 -3.71
N ARG A 75 1.05 9.00 -2.78
CA ARG A 75 0.06 10.06 -3.05
C ARG A 75 0.39 10.87 -4.30
N ALA A 76 1.64 11.22 -4.50
CA ALA A 76 2.08 12.00 -5.68
C ALA A 76 1.82 11.29 -7.01
N LYS A 77 1.79 9.95 -7.03
CA LYS A 77 1.53 9.12 -8.22
C LYS A 77 0.07 8.69 -8.36
N LEU A 78 -0.76 8.98 -7.36
CA LEU A 78 -2.15 8.53 -7.34
C LEU A 78 -2.99 9.16 -8.46
N PRO A 79 -2.86 10.45 -8.80
CA PRO A 79 -3.56 11.04 -9.95
C PRO A 79 -3.23 10.35 -11.28
N GLU A 80 -1.95 10.05 -11.53
CA GLU A 80 -1.51 9.33 -12.73
C GLU A 80 -2.07 7.90 -12.77
N TRP A 81 -2.06 7.21 -11.63
CA TRP A 81 -2.63 5.88 -11.47
C TRP A 81 -4.15 5.86 -11.78
N ILE A 82 -4.89 6.88 -11.30
CA ILE A 82 -6.32 7.07 -11.58
C ILE A 82 -6.54 7.33 -13.06
N ALA A 83 -5.80 8.28 -13.65
CA ALA A 83 -5.89 8.62 -15.07
C ALA A 83 -5.68 7.39 -15.98
N ALA A 84 -4.68 6.56 -15.69
CA ALA A 84 -4.43 5.34 -16.44
C ALA A 84 -5.60 4.34 -16.38
N ARG A 85 -6.36 4.32 -15.28
CA ARG A 85 -7.53 3.44 -15.13
C ARG A 85 -8.78 4.00 -15.79
N LEU A 86 -9.01 5.30 -15.70
CA LEU A 86 -10.07 5.98 -16.43
C LEU A 86 -9.88 5.79 -17.96
N ALA A 87 -8.63 5.88 -18.44
CA ALA A 87 -8.33 5.67 -19.85
C ALA A 87 -8.69 4.25 -20.34
N ARG A 88 -8.59 3.21 -19.50
CA ARG A 88 -8.98 1.83 -19.85
C ARG A 88 -10.49 1.69 -20.11
N GLN A 89 -11.28 2.56 -19.54
CA GLN A 89 -12.73 2.65 -19.77
C GLN A 89 -13.11 3.84 -20.65
N LYS A 90 -12.15 4.36 -21.43
CA LYS A 90 -12.30 5.47 -22.38
C LYS A 90 -12.78 6.78 -21.77
N GLN A 91 -12.55 6.95 -20.46
CA GLN A 91 -12.85 8.19 -19.74
C GLN A 91 -11.57 8.97 -19.49
N LYS A 92 -11.69 10.29 -19.40
CA LYS A 92 -10.59 11.22 -19.08
C LYS A 92 -11.08 12.23 -18.05
N ALA A 93 -10.17 12.74 -17.25
CA ALA A 93 -10.45 13.78 -16.28
C ALA A 93 -9.34 14.83 -16.35
N ASP A 94 -9.67 16.07 -16.04
CA ASP A 94 -8.69 17.13 -15.90
C ASP A 94 -7.88 17.01 -14.61
N ARG A 95 -6.90 17.89 -14.44
CA ARG A 95 -5.99 17.87 -13.30
C ARG A 95 -6.72 18.02 -11.97
N ASP A 96 -7.69 18.91 -11.91
CA ASP A 96 -8.41 19.22 -10.67
C ASP A 96 -9.33 18.06 -10.26
N THR A 97 -10.01 17.46 -11.21
CA THR A 97 -10.81 16.24 -11.02
C THR A 97 -9.94 15.06 -10.58
N LEU A 98 -8.76 14.87 -11.18
CA LEU A 98 -7.82 13.82 -10.76
C LEU A 98 -7.28 14.06 -9.36
N ALA A 99 -6.99 15.30 -8.99
CA ALA A 99 -6.55 15.67 -7.65
C ALA A 99 -7.65 15.42 -6.62
N PHE A 100 -8.89 15.81 -6.92
CA PHE A 100 -10.05 15.53 -6.08
C PHE A 100 -10.26 14.02 -5.87
N LEU A 101 -10.22 13.23 -6.95
CA LEU A 101 -10.32 11.77 -6.86
C LEU A 101 -9.21 11.19 -6.00
N ALA A 102 -7.97 11.63 -6.20
CA ALA A 102 -6.83 11.16 -5.42
C ALA A 102 -7.00 11.45 -3.93
N ASP A 103 -7.46 12.65 -3.58
CA ASP A 103 -7.72 13.03 -2.18
C ASP A 103 -8.87 12.19 -1.56
N SER A 104 -9.91 11.90 -2.35
CA SER A 104 -11.09 11.15 -1.88
C SER A 104 -10.80 9.66 -1.63
N VAL A 105 -9.73 9.10 -2.23
CA VAL A 105 -9.39 7.67 -2.15
C VAL A 105 -8.00 7.42 -1.56
N GLU A 106 -7.33 8.42 -1.02
CA GLU A 106 -5.98 8.31 -0.46
C GLU A 106 -5.90 7.15 0.55
N GLY A 107 -4.89 6.29 0.41
CA GLY A 107 -4.67 5.14 1.29
C GLY A 107 -5.57 3.93 1.01
N ASN A 108 -6.50 4.00 0.08
CA ASN A 108 -7.45 2.91 -0.21
C ASN A 108 -7.57 2.62 -1.71
N LEU A 109 -6.54 1.97 -2.29
CA LEU A 109 -6.51 1.66 -3.72
C LEU A 109 -7.64 0.73 -4.19
N LEU A 110 -8.15 -0.14 -3.34
CA LEU A 110 -9.27 -1.01 -3.69
C LEU A 110 -10.55 -0.17 -3.85
N ALA A 111 -10.83 0.70 -2.90
CA ALA A 111 -11.95 1.62 -3.02
C ALA A 111 -11.77 2.59 -4.20
N ALA A 112 -10.54 3.10 -4.42
CA ALA A 112 -10.23 3.89 -5.61
C ALA A 112 -10.63 3.18 -6.91
N TYR A 113 -10.29 1.90 -7.03
CA TYR A 113 -10.66 1.09 -8.18
C TYR A 113 -12.19 0.91 -8.30
N GLN A 114 -12.88 0.71 -7.18
CA GLN A 114 -14.34 0.58 -7.15
C GLN A 114 -15.04 1.89 -7.55
N GLU A 115 -14.57 3.04 -7.03
CA GLU A 115 -15.08 4.35 -7.39
C GLU A 115 -14.88 4.63 -8.89
N ILE A 116 -13.70 4.34 -9.44
CA ILE A 116 -13.44 4.48 -10.88
C ILE A 116 -14.38 3.61 -11.70
N ARG A 117 -14.61 2.35 -11.31
CA ARG A 117 -15.56 1.48 -12.00
C ARG A 117 -17.00 1.99 -11.91
N LYS A 118 -17.39 2.56 -10.79
CA LYS A 118 -18.70 3.19 -10.61
C LYS A 118 -18.88 4.36 -11.56
N LEU A 119 -17.84 5.18 -11.76
CA LEU A 119 -17.89 6.26 -12.75
C LEU A 119 -18.16 5.76 -14.18
N ALA A 120 -17.65 4.59 -14.55
CA ALA A 120 -17.95 4.00 -15.85
C ALA A 120 -19.43 3.60 -16.03
N LEU A 121 -20.13 3.32 -14.93
CA LEU A 121 -21.55 2.97 -14.95
C LEU A 121 -22.46 4.21 -14.90
N LEU A 122 -22.00 5.29 -14.30
CA LEU A 122 -22.79 6.50 -14.06
C LEU A 122 -22.59 7.58 -15.11
N LEU A 123 -21.40 7.63 -15.71
CA LEU A 123 -21.01 8.71 -16.61
C LEU A 123 -20.56 8.17 -17.98
N PRO A 124 -20.82 8.88 -19.09
CA PRO A 124 -20.45 8.44 -20.43
C PRO A 124 -18.93 8.40 -20.61
N GLU A 125 -18.51 7.73 -21.69
CA GLU A 125 -17.14 7.81 -22.21
C GLU A 125 -16.78 9.26 -22.56
N GLY A 126 -15.51 9.63 -22.50
CA GLY A 126 -15.00 10.96 -22.83
C GLY A 126 -14.53 11.75 -21.61
N GLN A 127 -14.62 13.07 -21.70
CA GLN A 127 -14.19 13.98 -20.62
C GLN A 127 -15.22 14.00 -19.50
N LEU A 128 -14.79 13.69 -18.28
CA LEU A 128 -15.63 13.70 -17.08
C LEU A 128 -15.73 15.14 -16.52
N PRO A 129 -16.96 15.70 -16.35
CA PRO A 129 -17.14 16.96 -15.66
C PRO A 129 -16.85 16.84 -14.16
N PHE A 130 -16.13 17.82 -13.59
CA PHE A 130 -15.77 17.83 -12.16
C PHE A 130 -16.99 17.66 -11.23
N GLU A 131 -18.04 18.43 -11.47
CA GLU A 131 -19.26 18.40 -10.66
C GLU A 131 -19.91 17.01 -10.64
N ALA A 132 -20.01 16.36 -11.82
CA ALA A 132 -20.58 15.02 -11.91
C ALA A 132 -19.74 13.98 -11.18
N VAL A 133 -18.40 14.10 -11.23
CA VAL A 133 -17.49 13.22 -10.47
C VAL A 133 -17.63 13.48 -8.98
N ARG A 134 -17.66 14.74 -8.54
CA ARG A 134 -17.84 15.11 -7.14
C ARG A 134 -19.12 14.53 -6.55
N ASP A 135 -20.22 14.63 -7.30
CA ASP A 135 -21.52 14.14 -6.84
C ASP A 135 -21.63 12.61 -6.83
N ALA A 136 -20.83 11.94 -7.68
CA ALA A 136 -20.82 10.49 -7.79
C ALA A 136 -19.87 9.80 -6.80
N VAL A 137 -18.78 10.46 -6.37
CA VAL A 137 -17.69 9.83 -5.62
C VAL A 137 -17.82 10.10 -4.12
N LEU A 138 -17.82 9.03 -3.35
CA LEU A 138 -17.78 9.11 -1.90
C LEU A 138 -16.32 9.32 -1.41
N ASN A 139 -16.17 10.04 -0.30
CA ASN A 139 -14.89 10.11 0.38
C ASN A 139 -14.66 8.78 1.11
N VAL A 140 -13.80 7.95 0.54
CA VAL A 140 -13.42 6.61 1.05
C VAL A 140 -11.93 6.54 1.41
N ALA A 141 -11.29 7.68 1.53
CA ALA A 141 -9.90 7.77 1.96
C ALA A 141 -9.70 7.09 3.32
N ARG A 142 -8.60 6.37 3.45
CA ARG A 142 -8.13 5.79 4.72
C ARG A 142 -6.81 6.43 5.10
N TYR A 143 -6.80 7.03 6.25
CA TYR A 143 -5.66 7.76 6.73
C TYR A 143 -4.90 6.95 7.79
N ASP A 144 -3.58 7.06 7.77
CA ASP A 144 -2.72 6.51 8.80
C ASP A 144 -2.25 7.64 9.71
N ALA A 145 -2.37 7.46 11.02
CA ALA A 145 -1.91 8.41 12.02
C ALA A 145 -0.43 8.78 11.85
N VAL A 146 0.41 7.83 11.41
CA VAL A 146 1.84 8.07 11.14
C VAL A 146 2.03 9.08 10.00
N LYS A 147 1.17 9.01 8.96
CA LYS A 147 1.22 9.94 7.82
C LYS A 147 0.71 11.35 8.12
N LEU A 148 0.07 11.53 9.28
CA LEU A 148 -0.42 12.84 9.70
C LEU A 148 0.73 13.88 9.76
N MET A 149 1.92 13.44 10.20
CA MET A 149 3.09 14.30 10.26
C MET A 149 3.61 14.74 8.88
N GLU A 150 3.39 13.96 7.82
CA GLU A 150 3.73 14.41 6.46
C GLU A 150 2.94 15.66 6.06
N ALA A 151 1.63 15.71 6.40
CA ALA A 151 0.79 16.87 6.14
C ALA A 151 1.18 18.08 7.01
N VAL A 152 1.56 17.85 8.28
CA VAL A 152 2.03 18.89 9.21
C VAL A 152 3.32 19.52 8.70
N LEU A 153 4.33 18.70 8.40
CA LEU A 153 5.65 19.15 7.95
C LEU A 153 5.61 19.77 6.55
N GLY A 154 4.72 19.29 5.70
CA GLY A 154 4.47 19.87 4.38
C GLY A 154 3.63 21.14 4.38
N GLY A 155 3.08 21.57 5.54
CA GLY A 155 2.23 22.76 5.65
C GLY A 155 0.88 22.61 4.93
N ASP A 156 0.48 21.39 4.56
CA ASP A 156 -0.75 21.09 3.82
C ASP A 156 -1.97 21.07 4.78
N ARG A 157 -2.41 22.27 5.18
CA ARG A 157 -3.52 22.45 6.13
C ARG A 157 -4.82 21.78 5.66
N PRO A 158 -5.27 21.91 4.41
CA PRO A 158 -6.49 21.25 3.94
C PRO A 158 -6.39 19.73 4.06
N ARG A 159 -5.27 19.12 3.71
CA ARG A 159 -5.03 17.68 3.87
C ARG A 159 -5.02 17.27 5.34
N LEU A 160 -4.34 18.03 6.19
CA LEU A 160 -4.29 17.77 7.63
C LEU A 160 -5.71 17.70 8.24
N LEU A 161 -6.58 18.67 7.91
CA LEU A 161 -7.96 18.68 8.41
C LEU A 161 -8.75 17.46 7.93
N ARG A 162 -8.67 17.12 6.62
CA ARG A 162 -9.34 15.92 6.09
C ARG A 162 -8.85 14.65 6.76
N MET A 163 -7.55 14.53 7.01
CA MET A 163 -6.98 13.37 7.71
C MET A 163 -7.47 13.26 9.15
N LEU A 164 -7.52 14.37 9.89
CA LEU A 164 -8.03 14.39 11.26
C LEU A 164 -9.52 14.01 11.33
N GLU A 165 -10.34 14.53 10.42
CA GLU A 165 -11.76 14.18 10.32
C GLU A 165 -11.95 12.71 9.96
N GLY A 166 -11.19 12.17 9.01
CA GLY A 166 -11.23 10.78 8.62
C GLY A 166 -10.82 9.84 9.77
N LEU A 167 -9.70 10.11 10.43
CA LEU A 167 -9.25 9.34 11.59
C LEU A 167 -10.26 9.39 12.75
N ARG A 168 -10.87 10.54 12.99
CA ARG A 168 -11.97 10.67 13.96
C ARG A 168 -13.18 9.81 13.58
N ALA A 169 -13.58 9.82 12.31
CA ALA A 169 -14.70 9.01 11.81
C ALA A 169 -14.42 7.50 11.89
N GLU A 170 -13.17 7.07 11.77
CA GLU A 170 -12.71 5.70 11.96
C GLU A 170 -12.60 5.29 13.44
N GLY A 171 -12.85 6.23 14.36
CA GLY A 171 -12.79 5.97 15.81
C GLY A 171 -11.36 5.96 16.38
N GLU A 172 -10.39 6.56 15.66
CA GLU A 172 -9.03 6.67 16.15
C GLU A 172 -8.96 7.52 17.43
N ALA A 173 -8.33 6.99 18.46
CA ALA A 173 -8.28 7.63 19.77
C ALA A 173 -7.35 8.87 19.76
N PRO A 174 -7.84 10.07 20.17
CA PRO A 174 -7.00 11.28 20.20
C PRO A 174 -5.68 11.13 20.95
N PRO A 175 -5.59 10.42 22.10
CA PRO A 175 -4.31 10.19 22.77
C PRO A 175 -3.27 9.46 21.91
N ARG A 176 -3.71 8.54 21.04
CA ARG A 176 -2.82 7.84 20.11
C ARG A 176 -2.26 8.80 19.06
N LEU A 177 -3.08 9.70 18.51
CA LEU A 177 -2.62 10.71 17.57
C LEU A 177 -1.57 11.63 18.20
N VAL A 178 -1.83 12.12 19.40
CA VAL A 178 -0.89 12.95 20.16
C VAL A 178 0.42 12.20 20.43
N TRP A 179 0.34 10.94 20.80
CA TRP A 179 1.51 10.10 21.03
C TRP A 179 2.37 9.93 19.77
N VAL A 180 1.74 9.53 18.64
CA VAL A 180 2.44 9.37 17.34
C VAL A 180 3.12 10.69 16.94
N MET A 181 2.40 11.81 16.98
CA MET A 181 2.96 13.12 16.63
C MET A 181 4.12 13.51 17.54
N SER A 182 4.02 13.23 18.84
CA SER A 182 5.07 13.52 19.81
C SER A 182 6.33 12.70 19.55
N GLU A 183 6.20 11.42 19.18
CA GLU A 183 7.36 10.58 18.86
C GLU A 183 8.07 11.05 17.58
N GLU A 184 7.32 11.42 16.55
CA GLU A 184 7.89 11.96 15.31
C GLU A 184 8.63 13.29 15.57
N ILE A 185 8.03 14.22 16.34
CA ILE A 185 8.69 15.48 16.72
C ILE A 185 9.98 15.22 17.50
N ARG A 186 9.96 14.28 18.44
CA ARG A 186 11.15 13.90 19.22
C ARG A 186 12.21 13.26 18.33
N ALA A 187 11.83 12.44 17.36
CA ALA A 187 12.76 11.86 16.39
C ALA A 187 13.44 12.94 15.56
N ILE A 188 12.68 13.91 15.04
CA ILE A 188 13.20 15.05 14.30
C ILE A 188 14.18 15.87 15.18
N ALA A 189 13.80 16.16 16.41
CA ALA A 189 14.65 16.90 17.34
C ALA A 189 15.97 16.17 17.63
N ARG A 190 15.93 14.84 17.82
CA ARG A 190 17.15 14.01 18.00
C ARG A 190 18.06 14.06 16.77
N VAL A 191 17.46 13.94 15.57
CA VAL A 191 18.22 14.03 14.32
C VAL A 191 18.85 15.40 14.15
N GLN A 192 18.11 16.49 14.40
CA GLN A 192 18.65 17.85 14.32
C GLN A 192 19.80 18.08 15.30
N ALA A 193 19.64 17.66 16.55
CA ALA A 193 20.70 17.77 17.57
C ALA A 193 21.95 16.97 17.17
N GLY A 194 21.76 15.75 16.62
CA GLY A 194 22.85 14.92 16.15
C GLY A 194 23.60 15.53 14.96
N LEU A 195 22.89 16.12 14.01
CA LEU A 195 23.49 16.84 12.89
C LEU A 195 24.28 18.06 13.37
N GLY A 196 23.72 18.83 14.32
CA GLY A 196 24.42 19.97 14.95
C GLY A 196 25.68 19.57 15.70
N ALA A 197 25.74 18.33 16.20
CA ALA A 197 26.95 17.73 16.82
C ALA A 197 27.90 17.08 15.80
N GLY A 198 27.69 17.25 14.48
CA GLY A 198 28.54 16.74 13.42
C GLY A 198 28.40 15.24 13.13
N ARG A 199 27.36 14.58 13.64
CA ARG A 199 27.08 13.17 13.35
C ARG A 199 26.54 12.99 11.92
N ARG A 200 26.80 11.83 11.32
CA ARG A 200 26.35 11.51 9.95
C ARG A 200 24.83 11.27 9.92
N ALA A 201 24.16 11.87 8.94
CA ALA A 201 22.72 11.72 8.75
C ALA A 201 22.25 10.26 8.63
N GLU A 202 23.00 9.43 7.90
CA GLU A 202 22.69 8.02 7.70
C GLU A 202 22.61 7.22 9.01
N ASP A 203 23.50 7.48 9.95
CA ASP A 203 23.53 6.81 11.24
C ASP A 203 22.35 7.28 12.11
N LEU A 204 22.06 8.59 12.11
CA LEU A 204 20.95 9.19 12.83
C LEU A 204 19.61 8.67 12.33
N PHE A 205 19.41 8.54 11.02
CA PHE A 205 18.18 7.96 10.46
C PHE A 205 18.03 6.46 10.76
N ARG A 206 19.14 5.73 10.88
CA ARG A 206 19.09 4.31 11.26
C ARG A 206 18.69 4.11 12.72
N GLU A 207 19.16 4.95 13.62
CA GLU A 207 18.86 4.91 15.06
C GLU A 207 17.44 5.36 15.40
N ASN A 208 16.80 6.16 14.53
CA ASN A 208 15.48 6.75 14.77
C ASN A 208 14.37 6.21 13.83
N ARG A 209 14.57 4.99 13.32
CA ARG A 209 13.57 4.26 12.55
C ARG A 209 12.60 3.49 13.41
#